data_d6b51a39dcc0ffb8285080263021ac82
#
_entry.id   d6b51a39dcc0ffb8285080263021ac82
#
_cell.length_a   1.000
_cell.length_b   1.000
_cell.length_c   1.000
_cell.angle_alpha   90.00
_cell.angle_beta   90.00
_cell.angle_gamma   90.00
#
_symmetry.space_group_name_H-M   'P 1'
#
loop_
_entity.id
_entity.type
_entity.pdbx_description
1 polymer ?
#
loop_
_entity_poly.entity_id
_entity_poly.type
_entity_poly.pdbx_seq_one_letter_code
_entity_poly.pdbx_strand_id
1 'polypeptide(L)'
;MRGKADRFRPLPPCVVITGPTASGKTECALSLAQRFPVRLISVDSVQVYRGLDLGSAKPDRDTLARYPHALIDIRDPYQPYTAADFAQDAEAEITRASASGRIPVVVGGTALYLRALRYGLDSMPRADPAFRRMLLERAEQEG
;
A
#
# COMPACT_ATOMS: atom_id res chain seq x y z
N MET A 1 11.36 -17.68 22.65
CA MET A 1 9.91 -17.61 22.35
C MET A 1 9.40 -16.21 22.69
N ARG A 2 9.41 -15.27 21.77
CA ARG A 2 8.74 -13.97 21.97
C ARG A 2 7.32 -14.13 21.47
N GLY A 3 6.37 -13.99 22.41
CA GLY A 3 4.99 -14.39 22.26
C GLY A 3 4.20 -13.60 21.20
N LYS A 4 3.18 -14.25 20.68
CA LYS A 4 2.17 -13.77 19.73
C LYS A 4 1.38 -12.51 20.18
N ALA A 5 1.59 -12.00 21.39
CA ALA A 5 0.79 -10.95 22.01
C ALA A 5 1.19 -9.51 21.64
N ASP A 6 2.33 -9.30 20.97
CA ASP A 6 2.88 -7.96 20.75
C ASP A 6 2.57 -7.37 19.35
N ARG A 7 1.70 -8.00 18.55
CA ARG A 7 1.40 -7.60 17.17
C ARG A 7 0.11 -6.79 16.97
N PHE A 8 -0.67 -6.61 18.01
CA PHE A 8 -1.89 -5.80 17.93
C PHE A 8 -1.74 -4.50 18.72
N ARG A 9 -0.83 -3.64 18.28
CA ARG A 9 -0.96 -2.24 18.64
C ARG A 9 -2.11 -1.70 17.79
N PRO A 10 -3.23 -1.28 18.41
CA PRO A 10 -4.36 -0.76 17.63
C PRO A 10 -3.88 0.44 16.82
N LEU A 11 -4.09 0.40 15.51
CA LEU A 11 -3.81 1.54 14.65
C LEU A 11 -4.69 2.72 15.05
N PRO A 12 -4.17 3.96 14.94
CA PRO A 12 -5.01 5.13 15.04
C PRO A 12 -6.19 5.06 14.05
N PRO A 13 -7.33 5.66 14.38
CA PRO A 13 -8.45 5.73 13.44
C PRO A 13 -8.03 6.32 12.11
N CYS A 14 -8.43 5.69 11.01
CA CYS A 14 -8.19 6.17 9.65
C CYS A 14 -9.45 6.04 8.81
N VAL A 15 -9.56 6.89 7.79
CA VAL A 15 -10.61 6.78 6.77
C VAL A 15 -10.10 5.89 5.65
N VAL A 16 -10.93 4.97 5.17
CA VAL A 16 -10.60 4.11 4.02
C VAL A 16 -11.58 4.39 2.88
N ILE A 17 -11.03 4.80 1.73
CA ILE A 17 -11.77 5.01 0.48
C ILE A 17 -11.36 3.91 -0.49
N THR A 18 -12.23 2.95 -0.71
CA THR A 18 -11.98 1.81 -1.57
C THR A 18 -13.14 1.57 -2.54
N GLY A 19 -12.87 0.85 -3.61
CA GLY A 19 -13.85 0.53 -4.65
C GLY A 19 -13.18 0.17 -5.97
N PRO A 20 -13.95 -0.18 -7.01
CA PRO A 20 -13.41 -0.55 -8.32
C PRO A 20 -12.69 0.63 -9.01
N THR A 21 -11.95 0.32 -10.06
CA THR A 21 -11.33 1.35 -10.93
C THR A 21 -12.40 2.27 -11.48
N ALA A 22 -12.08 3.54 -11.63
CA ALA A 22 -12.97 4.60 -12.15
C ALA A 22 -14.24 4.86 -11.31
N SER A 23 -14.25 4.51 -10.01
CA SER A 23 -15.38 4.77 -9.10
C SER A 23 -15.31 6.12 -8.38
N GLY A 24 -14.42 7.03 -8.78
CA GLY A 24 -14.32 8.37 -8.18
C GLY A 24 -13.55 8.44 -6.86
N LYS A 25 -12.78 7.40 -6.50
CA LYS A 25 -12.01 7.37 -5.23
C LYS A 25 -11.04 8.54 -5.09
N THR A 26 -10.32 8.83 -6.17
CA THR A 26 -9.32 9.90 -6.19
C THR A 26 -9.97 11.27 -5.99
N GLU A 27 -11.04 11.54 -6.71
CA GLU A 27 -11.79 12.80 -6.58
C GLU A 27 -12.37 12.97 -5.18
N CYS A 28 -12.88 11.88 -4.60
CA CYS A 28 -13.36 11.88 -3.22
C CYS A 28 -12.23 12.21 -2.23
N ALA A 29 -11.08 11.57 -2.38
CA ALA A 29 -9.92 11.81 -1.52
C ALA A 29 -9.39 13.25 -1.65
N LEU A 30 -9.32 13.78 -2.86
CA LEU A 30 -8.90 15.17 -3.12
C LEU A 30 -9.90 16.17 -2.55
N SER A 31 -11.21 15.89 -2.64
CA SER A 31 -12.25 16.74 -2.03
C SER A 31 -12.10 16.80 -0.49
N LEU A 32 -11.74 15.69 0.15
CA LEU A 32 -11.44 15.68 1.57
C LEU A 32 -10.18 16.51 1.88
N ALA A 33 -9.13 16.38 1.05
CA ALA A 33 -7.87 17.11 1.24
C ALA A 33 -8.02 18.63 1.09
N GLN A 34 -9.02 19.10 0.34
CA GLN A 34 -9.35 20.52 0.22
C GLN A 34 -10.01 21.10 1.47
N ARG A 35 -10.66 20.27 2.26
CA ARG A 35 -11.52 20.71 3.38
C ARG A 35 -10.96 20.39 4.75
N PHE A 36 -10.11 19.39 4.85
CA PHE A 36 -9.63 18.85 6.12
C PHE A 36 -8.11 18.64 6.09
N PRO A 37 -7.44 18.69 7.24
CA PRO A 37 -6.02 18.39 7.34
C PRO A 37 -5.79 16.89 7.25
N VAL A 38 -5.86 16.33 6.05
CA VAL A 38 -5.67 14.90 5.80
C VAL A 38 -4.22 14.57 5.40
N ARG A 39 -3.84 13.31 5.58
CA ARG A 39 -2.69 12.66 4.95
C ARG A 39 -3.20 11.58 4.03
N LEU A 40 -3.03 11.75 2.74
CA LEU A 40 -3.42 10.75 1.74
C LEU A 40 -2.36 9.64 1.68
N ILE A 41 -2.81 8.39 1.67
CA ILE A 41 -1.97 7.18 1.63
C ILE A 41 -2.51 6.28 0.54
N SER A 42 -1.74 6.08 -0.54
CA SER A 42 -2.17 5.27 -1.68
C SER A 42 -2.12 3.76 -1.35
N VAL A 43 -3.16 3.04 -1.79
CA VAL A 43 -3.26 1.57 -1.71
C VAL A 43 -3.29 1.01 -3.12
N ASP A 44 -2.15 1.01 -3.78
CA ASP A 44 -2.05 0.56 -5.17
C ASP A 44 -0.73 -0.17 -5.41
N SER A 45 -0.82 -1.37 -6.00
CA SER A 45 0.34 -2.23 -6.27
C SER A 45 1.15 -1.80 -7.50
N VAL A 46 0.69 -0.81 -8.26
CA VAL A 46 1.36 -0.25 -9.43
C VAL A 46 1.88 1.15 -9.17
N GLN A 47 1.06 2.02 -8.57
CA GLN A 47 1.44 3.42 -8.28
C GLN A 47 2.63 3.54 -7.31
N VAL A 48 2.93 2.49 -6.56
CA VAL A 48 4.11 2.39 -5.68
C VAL A 48 5.43 2.49 -6.44
N TYR A 49 5.42 2.15 -7.73
CA TYR A 49 6.62 2.13 -8.57
C TYR A 49 6.84 3.43 -9.34
N ARG A 50 8.10 3.92 -9.32
CA ARG A 50 8.54 5.08 -10.10
C ARG A 50 8.45 4.80 -11.59
N GLY A 51 8.03 5.79 -12.37
CA GLY A 51 7.98 5.72 -13.83
C GLY A 51 6.84 4.90 -14.41
N LEU A 52 6.03 4.23 -13.60
CA LEU A 52 4.81 3.55 -14.06
C LEU A 52 3.62 4.53 -14.01
N ASP A 53 3.68 5.55 -14.85
CA ASP A 53 2.70 6.65 -14.81
C ASP A 53 1.54 6.45 -15.79
N LEU A 54 1.77 5.72 -16.88
CA LEU A 54 0.75 5.42 -17.88
C LEU A 54 -0.05 4.16 -17.52
N GLY A 55 -1.37 4.24 -17.60
CA GLY A 55 -2.26 3.11 -17.32
C GLY A 55 -2.40 2.72 -15.84
N SER A 56 -1.73 3.40 -14.93
CA SER A 56 -1.75 3.12 -13.49
C SER A 56 -2.80 3.94 -12.73
N ALA A 57 -3.50 4.87 -13.42
CA ALA A 57 -4.39 5.86 -12.80
C ALA A 57 -3.70 6.68 -11.68
N LYS A 58 -2.36 6.79 -11.73
CA LYS A 58 -1.57 7.62 -10.82
C LYS A 58 -1.98 9.09 -11.03
N PRO A 59 -2.20 9.87 -9.95
CA PRO A 59 -2.44 11.29 -10.08
C PRO A 59 -1.26 11.98 -10.78
N ASP A 60 -1.55 13.02 -11.57
CA ASP A 60 -0.53 13.78 -12.26
C ASP A 60 0.40 14.54 -11.29
N ARG A 61 1.51 15.04 -11.82
CA ARG A 61 2.53 15.72 -11.01
C ARG A 61 2.02 16.96 -10.30
N ASP A 62 1.13 17.72 -10.93
CA ASP A 62 0.56 18.94 -10.35
C ASP A 62 -0.38 18.59 -9.20
N THR A 63 -1.18 17.54 -9.36
CA THR A 63 -2.03 16.99 -8.30
C THR A 63 -1.20 16.48 -7.13
N LEU A 64 -0.13 15.71 -7.40
CA LEU A 64 0.76 15.18 -6.34
C LEU A 64 1.55 16.29 -5.63
N ALA A 65 1.93 17.36 -6.34
CA ALA A 65 2.58 18.51 -5.74
C ALA A 65 1.64 19.27 -4.79
N ARG A 66 0.37 19.40 -5.17
CA ARG A 66 -0.65 20.10 -4.37
C ARG A 66 -1.21 19.24 -3.24
N TYR A 67 -1.41 17.96 -3.50
CA TYR A 67 -1.96 16.97 -2.58
C TYR A 67 -1.06 15.73 -2.50
N PRO A 68 0.03 15.79 -1.74
CA PRO A 68 0.98 14.67 -1.67
C PRO A 68 0.33 13.40 -1.13
N HIS A 69 0.55 12.29 -1.85
CA HIS A 69 0.15 10.96 -1.44
C HIS A 69 1.36 10.18 -0.96
N ALA A 70 1.27 9.61 0.23
CA ALA A 70 2.26 8.63 0.67
C ALA A 70 2.11 7.33 -0.14
N LEU A 71 3.19 6.57 -0.25
CA LEU A 71 3.28 5.28 -0.91
C LEU A 71 3.07 5.32 -2.44
N ILE A 72 3.24 6.48 -3.06
CA ILE A 72 3.40 6.63 -4.51
C ILE A 72 4.88 6.85 -4.80
N ASP A 73 5.42 6.24 -5.86
CA ASP A 73 6.80 6.41 -6.34
C ASP A 73 7.89 6.10 -5.28
N ILE A 74 7.68 5.13 -4.44
CA ILE A 74 8.60 4.75 -3.36
C ILE A 74 9.50 3.56 -3.69
N ARG A 75 9.28 2.88 -4.81
CA ARG A 75 10.08 1.73 -5.27
C ARG A 75 10.46 1.87 -6.74
N ASP A 76 11.59 1.30 -7.10
CA ASP A 76 11.96 1.11 -8.49
C ASP A 76 11.30 -0.17 -9.05
N PRO A 77 11.01 -0.27 -10.36
CA PRO A 77 10.23 -1.37 -10.92
C PRO A 77 10.81 -2.77 -10.71
N TYR A 78 12.13 -2.88 -10.51
CA TYR A 78 12.82 -4.14 -10.22
C TYR A 78 12.88 -4.50 -8.72
N GLN A 79 12.41 -3.62 -7.84
CA GLN A 79 12.37 -3.88 -6.41
C GLN A 79 11.03 -4.53 -6.04
N PRO A 80 11.05 -5.69 -5.37
CA PRO A 80 9.80 -6.30 -4.92
C PRO A 80 9.12 -5.43 -3.86
N TYR A 81 7.80 -5.35 -3.93
CA TYR A 81 6.98 -4.71 -2.91
C TYR A 81 5.77 -5.59 -2.60
N THR A 82 5.79 -6.17 -1.43
CA THR A 82 4.80 -7.16 -0.99
C THR A 82 3.67 -6.52 -0.20
N ALA A 83 2.58 -7.27 0.01
CA ALA A 83 1.50 -6.84 0.90
C ALA A 83 1.96 -6.64 2.35
N ALA A 84 3.01 -7.35 2.79
CA ALA A 84 3.62 -7.16 4.10
C ALA A 84 4.40 -5.85 4.18
N ASP A 85 5.17 -5.51 3.13
CA ASP A 85 5.87 -4.23 3.03
C ASP A 85 4.86 -3.08 3.04
N PHE A 86 3.78 -3.21 2.26
CA PHE A 86 2.70 -2.22 2.24
C PHE A 86 2.08 -2.03 3.63
N ALA A 87 1.71 -3.11 4.31
CA ALA A 87 1.08 -3.01 5.63
C ALA A 87 1.99 -2.26 6.63
N GLN A 88 3.27 -2.59 6.65
CA GLN A 88 4.25 -1.93 7.50
C GLN A 88 4.41 -0.44 7.18
N ASP A 89 4.56 -0.10 5.90
CA ASP A 89 4.73 1.29 5.46
C ASP A 89 3.44 2.11 5.71
N ALA A 90 2.25 1.52 5.46
CA ALA A 90 0.97 2.17 5.70
C ALA A 90 0.71 2.41 7.19
N GLU A 91 1.03 1.44 8.07
CA GLU A 91 0.95 1.60 9.53
C GLU A 91 1.82 2.76 10.02
N ALA A 92 3.04 2.88 9.48
CA ALA A 92 3.95 3.96 9.81
C ALA A 92 3.38 5.33 9.36
N GLU A 93 2.80 5.41 8.16
CA GLU A 93 2.18 6.65 7.65
C GLU A 93 0.92 7.04 8.43
N ILE A 94 0.06 6.07 8.78
CA ILE A 94 -1.14 6.30 9.60
C ILE A 94 -0.75 6.84 10.98
N THR A 95 0.23 6.20 11.62
CA THR A 95 0.73 6.63 12.95
C THR A 95 1.33 8.02 12.90
N ARG A 96 2.15 8.31 11.88
CA ARG A 96 2.79 9.63 11.68
C ARG A 96 1.76 10.72 11.42
N ALA A 97 0.76 10.44 10.59
CA ALA A 97 -0.32 11.39 10.30
C ALA A 97 -1.10 11.74 11.57
N SER A 98 -1.53 10.74 12.32
CA SER A 98 -2.26 10.92 13.56
C SER A 98 -1.45 11.70 14.60
N ALA A 99 -0.15 11.39 14.76
CA ALA A 99 0.73 12.10 15.68
C ALA A 99 0.94 13.58 15.30
N SER A 100 0.79 13.92 14.00
CA SER A 100 0.86 15.31 13.51
C SER A 100 -0.49 16.03 13.45
N GLY A 101 -1.55 15.45 14.04
CA GLY A 101 -2.91 16.03 14.04
C GLY A 101 -3.61 15.98 12.68
N ARG A 102 -3.13 15.14 11.75
CA ARG A 102 -3.77 14.93 10.46
C ARG A 102 -4.64 13.67 10.48
N ILE A 103 -5.69 13.69 9.69
CA ILE A 103 -6.57 12.53 9.50
C ILE A 103 -5.94 11.61 8.43
N PRO A 104 -5.54 10.38 8.77
CA PRO A 104 -5.05 9.45 7.77
C PRO A 104 -6.19 9.01 6.85
N VAL A 105 -6.01 9.17 5.53
CA VAL A 105 -6.96 8.73 4.50
C VAL A 105 -6.26 7.74 3.59
N VAL A 106 -6.65 6.49 3.71
CA VAL A 106 -6.14 5.35 2.93
C VAL A 106 -7.01 5.21 1.69
N VAL A 107 -6.47 5.41 0.49
CA VAL A 107 -7.23 5.47 -0.75
C VAL A 107 -6.68 4.52 -1.82
N GLY A 108 -7.52 3.65 -2.37
CA GLY A 108 -7.14 2.75 -3.44
C GLY A 108 -7.94 1.46 -3.51
N GLY A 109 -7.56 0.58 -4.45
CA GLY A 109 -8.35 -0.61 -4.80
C GLY A 109 -7.64 -1.95 -4.63
N THR A 110 -6.37 -2.01 -4.19
CA THR A 110 -5.65 -3.28 -4.03
C THR A 110 -6.13 -4.04 -2.79
N ALA A 111 -7.09 -4.94 -3.00
CA ALA A 111 -7.79 -5.67 -1.92
C ALA A 111 -6.83 -6.45 -1.00
N LEU A 112 -5.77 -7.08 -1.56
CA LEU A 112 -4.79 -7.81 -0.77
C LEU A 112 -4.04 -6.89 0.20
N TYR A 113 -3.72 -5.68 -0.22
CA TYR A 113 -3.05 -4.68 0.62
C TYR A 113 -3.95 -4.20 1.76
N LEU A 114 -5.21 -3.91 1.46
CA LEU A 114 -6.20 -3.53 2.48
C LEU A 114 -6.43 -4.67 3.49
N ARG A 115 -6.48 -5.91 3.00
CA ARG A 115 -6.61 -7.08 3.87
C ARG A 115 -5.39 -7.23 4.78
N ALA A 116 -4.17 -7.07 4.24
CA ALA A 116 -2.93 -7.12 5.00
C ALA A 116 -2.89 -6.05 6.10
N LEU A 117 -3.31 -4.83 5.78
CA LEU A 117 -3.36 -3.72 6.74
C LEU A 117 -4.38 -3.97 7.85
N ARG A 118 -5.56 -4.49 7.51
CA ARG A 118 -6.66 -4.66 8.46
C ARG A 118 -6.52 -5.87 9.39
N TYR A 119 -6.06 -6.99 8.83
CA TYR A 119 -6.07 -8.29 9.53
C TYR A 119 -4.66 -8.82 9.79
N GLY A 120 -3.64 -8.15 9.26
CA GLY A 120 -2.29 -8.72 9.17
C GLY A 120 -2.21 -9.80 8.10
N LEU A 121 -1.02 -10.31 7.93
CA LEU A 121 -0.76 -11.50 7.12
C LEU A 121 -0.31 -12.62 8.07
N ASP A 122 -0.77 -13.83 7.80
CA ASP A 122 -0.22 -15.00 8.46
C ASP A 122 1.29 -15.06 8.22
N SER A 123 2.03 -15.52 9.22
CA SER A 123 3.49 -15.66 9.13
C SER A 123 3.84 -16.79 8.15
N MET A 124 3.71 -16.51 6.86
CA MET A 124 4.23 -17.38 5.82
C MET A 124 5.75 -17.28 5.79
N PRO A 125 6.47 -18.39 5.63
CA PRO A 125 7.91 -18.34 5.37
C PRO A 125 8.18 -17.45 4.15
N ARG A 126 9.28 -16.69 4.19
CA ARG A 126 9.72 -15.97 2.99
C ARG A 126 9.94 -16.98 1.87
N ALA A 127 9.57 -16.60 0.64
CA ALA A 127 9.86 -17.41 -0.53
C ALA A 127 11.37 -17.74 -0.56
N ASP A 128 11.70 -19.03 -0.60
CA ASP A 128 13.06 -19.50 -0.76
C ASP A 128 13.45 -19.39 -2.24
N PRO A 129 14.42 -18.53 -2.61
CA PRO A 129 14.84 -18.36 -4.00
C PRO A 129 15.44 -19.63 -4.61
N ALA A 130 16.06 -20.49 -3.77
CA ALA A 130 16.63 -21.75 -4.23
C ALA A 130 15.53 -22.76 -4.56
N PHE A 131 14.52 -22.87 -3.70
CA PHE A 131 13.36 -23.73 -3.92
C PHE A 131 12.56 -23.28 -5.15
N ARG A 132 12.38 -21.97 -5.34
CA ARG A 132 11.70 -21.41 -6.52
C ARG A 132 12.45 -21.74 -7.83
N ARG A 133 13.78 -21.63 -7.85
CA ARG A 133 14.60 -22.04 -8.99
C ARG A 133 14.43 -23.51 -9.30
N MET A 134 14.56 -24.36 -8.29
CA MET A 134 14.38 -25.80 -8.45
C MET A 134 13.01 -26.14 -9.06
N LEU A 135 11.92 -25.47 -8.63
CA LEU A 135 10.60 -25.68 -9.20
C LEU A 135 10.50 -25.22 -10.66
N LEU A 136 11.14 -24.11 -11.01
CA LEU A 136 11.16 -23.61 -12.40
C LEU A 136 11.95 -24.56 -13.33
N GLU A 137 13.14 -25.00 -12.89
CA GLU A 137 13.95 -25.98 -13.63
C GLU A 137 13.19 -27.29 -13.83
N ARG A 138 12.48 -27.75 -12.81
CA ARG A 138 11.66 -28.96 -12.88
C ARG A 138 10.47 -28.78 -13.83
N ALA A 139 9.79 -27.64 -13.81
CA ALA A 139 8.70 -27.33 -14.72
C ALA A 139 9.17 -27.26 -16.19
N GLU A 140 10.39 -26.76 -16.45
CA GLU A 140 10.98 -26.77 -17.79
C GLU A 140 11.34 -28.17 -18.30
N GLN A 141 11.67 -29.11 -17.40
CA GLN A 141 12.03 -30.49 -17.73
C GLN A 141 10.83 -31.41 -17.89
N GLU A 142 9.76 -31.20 -17.11
CA GLU A 142 8.59 -32.08 -17.06
C GLU A 142 7.40 -31.56 -17.93
N GLY A 143 7.45 -30.32 -18.42
CA GLY A 143 6.45 -29.69 -19.32
C GLY A 143 5.32 -29.03 -18.53
#